data_8477213f02c197ec625ea67019c01887
#
_entry.id   8477213f02c197ec625ea67019c01887
#
_cell.length_a   1.000
_cell.length_b   1.000
_cell.length_c   1.000
_cell.angle_alpha   90.00
_cell.angle_beta   90.00
_cell.angle_gamma   90.00
#
_symmetry.space_group_name_H-M   'P 1'
#
loop_
_entity.id
_entity.type
_entity.pdbx_description
1 polymer ?
#
loop_
_entity_poly.entity_id
_entity_poly.type
_entity_poly.pdbx_seq_one_letter_code
_entity_poly.pdbx_strand_id
1 'polypeptide(L)'
;MKRSEVNQILKQTGHFFARHHIQLPPFARFTPQRWQQLDPKAWQELFDLKLGWDITAFGGNHFFTQGLTLFTLRNGSVSGTPYPKCYAEKIMHVREGQVTPMHFHWRKQEDIINRGGGNLIVELWNSDAFEQ
;
A
#
# COMPACT_ATOMS: atom_id res chain seq x y z
N MET A 1 10.98 -13.70 0.91
CA MET A 1 10.99 -13.00 2.21
C MET A 1 10.49 -13.94 3.30
N LYS A 2 11.16 -14.01 4.46
CA LYS A 2 10.73 -14.83 5.61
C LYS A 2 9.63 -14.11 6.39
N ARG A 3 8.76 -14.87 7.08
CA ARG A 3 7.69 -14.30 7.92
C ARG A 3 8.23 -13.36 9.01
N SER A 4 9.37 -13.66 9.60
CA SER A 4 10.03 -12.79 10.59
C SER A 4 10.44 -11.45 10.00
N GLU A 5 10.92 -11.43 8.75
CA GLU A 5 11.29 -10.19 8.04
C GLU A 5 10.03 -9.35 7.74
N VAL A 6 8.95 -9.99 7.28
CA VAL A 6 7.64 -9.32 7.08
C VAL A 6 7.19 -8.65 8.37
N ASN A 7 7.17 -9.38 9.49
CA ASN A 7 6.76 -8.84 10.79
C ASN A 7 7.64 -7.67 11.23
N GLN A 8 8.94 -7.74 11.00
CA GLN A 8 9.86 -6.66 11.32
C GLN A 8 9.60 -5.41 10.47
N ILE A 9 9.38 -5.58 9.17
CA ILE A 9 9.05 -4.48 8.24
C ILE A 9 7.76 -3.80 8.67
N LEU A 10 6.70 -4.55 8.95
CA LEU A 10 5.41 -4.01 9.39
C LEU A 10 5.53 -3.24 10.70
N LYS A 11 6.27 -3.80 11.67
CA LYS A 11 6.51 -3.13 12.96
C LYS A 11 7.27 -1.82 12.78
N GLN A 12 8.33 -1.80 11.99
CA GLN A 12 9.12 -0.60 11.72
C GLN A 12 8.30 0.45 10.98
N THR A 13 7.52 0.06 9.95
CA THR A 13 6.65 0.96 9.22
C THR A 13 5.54 1.53 10.12
N GLY A 14 4.93 0.71 10.97
CA GLY A 14 3.94 1.18 11.93
C GLY A 14 4.50 2.22 12.92
N HIS A 15 5.73 2.01 13.40
CA HIS A 15 6.42 3.00 14.25
C HIS A 15 6.76 4.28 13.48
N PHE A 16 7.16 4.16 12.22
CA PHE A 16 7.42 5.32 11.35
C PHE A 16 6.14 6.14 11.16
N PHE A 17 5.02 5.50 10.81
CA PHE A 17 3.74 6.18 10.65
C PHE A 17 3.29 6.89 11.94
N ALA A 18 3.43 6.23 13.09
CA ALA A 18 3.08 6.83 14.37
C ALA A 18 3.91 8.09 14.68
N ARG A 19 5.22 8.09 14.39
CA ARG A 19 6.09 9.27 14.56
C ARG A 19 5.72 10.44 13.66
N HIS A 20 5.12 10.14 12.50
CA HIS A 20 4.62 11.16 11.56
C HIS A 20 3.13 11.46 11.74
N HIS A 21 2.56 11.11 12.89
CA HIS A 21 1.15 11.34 13.23
C HIS A 21 0.15 10.74 12.24
N ILE A 22 0.55 9.70 11.52
CA ILE A 22 -0.32 8.93 10.64
C ILE A 22 -1.00 7.83 11.47
N GLN A 23 -2.31 7.96 11.64
CA GLN A 23 -3.12 6.99 12.34
C GLN A 23 -3.76 6.01 11.34
N LEU A 24 -3.49 4.73 11.53
CA LEU A 24 -4.12 3.66 10.77
C LEU A 24 -5.41 3.21 11.46
N PRO A 25 -6.40 2.73 10.68
CA PRO A 25 -7.63 2.18 11.24
C PRO A 25 -7.33 0.97 12.15
N PRO A 26 -8.24 0.64 13.09
CA PRO A 26 -8.02 -0.42 14.07
C PRO A 26 -7.63 -1.78 13.48
N PHE A 27 -8.17 -2.14 12.34
CA PHE A 27 -7.89 -3.43 11.69
C PHE A 27 -6.42 -3.58 11.22
N ALA A 28 -5.69 -2.49 11.08
CA ALA A 28 -4.25 -2.52 10.79
C ALA A 28 -3.43 -3.27 11.86
N ARG A 29 -3.99 -3.43 13.06
CA ARG A 29 -3.35 -4.05 14.22
C ARG A 29 -4.02 -5.35 14.65
N PHE A 30 -5.00 -5.84 13.90
CA PHE A 30 -5.67 -7.09 14.27
C PHE A 30 -4.73 -8.27 14.10
N THR A 31 -4.66 -9.09 15.13
CA THR A 31 -3.93 -10.35 15.11
C THR A 31 -4.76 -11.42 14.38
N PRO A 32 -4.15 -12.53 13.93
CA PRO A 32 -4.89 -13.65 13.37
C PRO A 32 -5.98 -14.17 14.31
N GLN A 33 -5.73 -14.19 15.62
CA GLN A 33 -6.71 -14.60 16.64
C GLN A 33 -7.90 -13.62 16.70
N ARG A 34 -7.63 -12.31 16.54
CA ARG A 34 -8.70 -11.31 16.48
C ARG A 34 -9.56 -11.50 15.24
N TRP A 35 -8.94 -11.74 14.08
CA TRP A 35 -9.68 -11.98 12.84
C TRP A 35 -10.60 -13.20 12.93
N GLN A 36 -10.17 -14.28 13.61
CA GLN A 36 -10.99 -15.48 13.81
C GLN A 36 -12.24 -15.25 14.68
N GLN A 37 -12.26 -14.19 15.49
CA GLN A 37 -13.37 -13.84 16.38
C GLN A 37 -14.40 -12.90 15.74
N LEU A 38 -14.11 -12.38 14.55
CA LEU A 38 -14.97 -11.42 13.87
C LEU A 38 -15.93 -12.12 12.92
N ASP A 39 -17.11 -11.53 12.74
CA ASP A 39 -18.03 -11.95 11.69
C ASP A 39 -17.43 -11.60 10.31
N PRO A 40 -17.09 -12.58 9.47
CA PRO A 40 -16.50 -12.33 8.16
C PRO A 40 -17.39 -11.43 7.27
N LYS A 41 -18.70 -11.51 7.39
CA LYS A 41 -19.64 -10.71 6.59
C LYS A 41 -19.54 -9.22 6.90
N ALA A 42 -19.32 -8.86 8.16
CA ALA A 42 -19.15 -7.46 8.56
C ALA A 42 -17.86 -6.83 8.00
N TRP A 43 -16.90 -7.65 7.58
CA TRP A 43 -15.60 -7.23 7.08
C TRP A 43 -15.37 -7.60 5.61
N GLN A 44 -16.41 -8.03 4.92
CA GLN A 44 -16.33 -8.57 3.57
C GLN A 44 -15.66 -7.59 2.59
N GLU A 45 -16.00 -6.30 2.66
CA GLU A 45 -15.40 -5.27 1.80
C GLU A 45 -13.86 -5.22 1.92
N LEU A 46 -13.32 -5.42 3.12
CA LEU A 46 -11.86 -5.40 3.31
C LEU A 46 -11.18 -6.53 2.55
N PHE A 47 -11.78 -7.71 2.57
CA PHE A 47 -11.23 -8.88 1.88
C PHE A 47 -11.41 -8.77 0.36
N ASP A 48 -12.58 -8.39 -0.10
CA ASP A 48 -12.90 -8.29 -1.52
C ASP A 48 -12.05 -7.22 -2.22
N LEU A 49 -11.84 -6.07 -1.55
CA LEU A 49 -11.06 -4.96 -2.07
C LEU A 49 -9.59 -4.98 -1.64
N LYS A 50 -9.14 -6.02 -0.93
CA LYS A 50 -7.76 -6.21 -0.48
C LYS A 50 -7.22 -5.01 0.30
N LEU A 51 -7.98 -4.54 1.30
CA LEU A 51 -7.54 -3.46 2.17
C LEU A 51 -6.50 -3.97 3.17
N GLY A 52 -5.70 -3.06 3.71
CA GLY A 52 -4.71 -3.38 4.73
C GLY A 52 -3.27 -3.35 4.23
N TRP A 53 -2.42 -4.08 4.94
CA TRP A 53 -0.99 -4.13 4.68
C TRP A 53 -0.63 -4.90 3.42
N ASP A 54 0.31 -4.32 2.67
CA ASP A 54 0.99 -5.00 1.58
C ASP A 54 2.49 -4.69 1.60
N ILE A 55 3.30 -5.67 1.24
CA ILE A 55 4.76 -5.57 1.12
C ILE A 55 5.14 -6.21 -0.20
N THR A 56 5.73 -5.42 -1.06
CA THR A 56 6.14 -5.91 -2.39
C THR A 56 7.61 -5.64 -2.66
N ALA A 57 8.25 -6.55 -3.33
CA ALA A 57 9.56 -6.38 -3.96
C ALA A 57 9.44 -6.45 -5.50
N PHE A 58 8.23 -6.19 -6.03
CA PHE A 58 7.92 -6.14 -7.46
C PHE A 58 8.39 -7.39 -8.23
N GLY A 59 8.22 -8.56 -7.64
CA GLY A 59 8.66 -9.85 -8.19
C GLY A 59 10.14 -10.18 -8.00
N GLY A 60 10.92 -9.24 -7.44
CA GLY A 60 12.32 -9.45 -7.09
C GLY A 60 12.53 -9.98 -5.67
N ASN A 61 13.81 -10.16 -5.30
CA ASN A 61 14.21 -10.63 -3.97
C ASN A 61 14.90 -9.54 -3.11
N HIS A 62 14.96 -8.30 -3.60
CA HIS A 62 15.74 -7.21 -3.01
C HIS A 62 14.83 -6.12 -2.42
N PHE A 63 13.94 -6.49 -1.50
CA PHE A 63 12.98 -5.56 -0.90
C PHE A 63 13.62 -4.24 -0.40
N PHE A 64 14.77 -4.30 0.22
CA PHE A 64 15.39 -3.11 0.83
C PHE A 64 15.95 -2.11 -0.18
N THR A 65 16.21 -2.52 -1.40
CA THR A 65 16.68 -1.64 -2.48
C THR A 65 15.61 -1.40 -3.54
N GLN A 66 14.75 -2.37 -3.76
CA GLN A 66 13.65 -2.30 -4.71
C GLN A 66 12.41 -2.87 -4.06
N GLY A 67 11.56 -2.01 -3.54
CA GLY A 67 10.40 -2.47 -2.80
C GLY A 67 9.51 -1.35 -2.30
N LEU A 68 8.43 -1.74 -1.68
CA LEU A 68 7.45 -0.82 -1.12
C LEU A 68 6.70 -1.50 0.02
N THR A 69 6.47 -0.76 1.10
CA THR A 69 5.48 -1.13 2.10
C THR A 69 4.31 -0.16 1.99
N LEU A 70 3.11 -0.67 1.95
CA LEU A 70 1.92 0.18 1.87
C LEU A 70 0.80 -0.34 2.76
N PHE A 71 -0.10 0.56 3.10
CA PHE A 71 -1.38 0.25 3.74
C PHE A 71 -2.52 0.83 2.90
N THR A 72 -3.36 -0.04 2.38
CA THR A 72 -4.55 0.37 1.61
C THR A 72 -5.67 0.72 2.58
N LEU A 73 -6.00 2.00 2.68
CA LEU A 73 -7.09 2.53 3.50
C LEU A 73 -8.45 2.34 2.84
N ARG A 74 -8.50 2.62 1.55
CA ARG A 74 -9.68 2.47 0.69
C ARG A 74 -9.25 1.93 -0.64
N ASN A 75 -10.12 1.15 -1.25
CA ASN A 75 -9.93 0.71 -2.61
C ASN A 75 -11.29 0.73 -3.32
N GLY A 76 -11.26 1.01 -4.61
CA GLY A 76 -12.44 1.03 -5.45
C GLY A 76 -12.61 -0.24 -6.27
N SER A 77 -13.80 -0.40 -6.81
CA SER A 77 -14.09 -1.42 -7.81
C SER A 77 -14.30 -0.76 -9.17
N VAL A 78 -13.65 -1.29 -10.19
CA VAL A 78 -13.82 -0.80 -11.57
C VAL A 78 -15.25 -1.03 -12.07
N SER A 79 -15.90 -2.09 -11.63
CA SER A 79 -17.29 -2.39 -11.95
C SER A 79 -18.30 -1.56 -11.17
N GLY A 80 -17.89 -0.92 -10.08
CA GLY A 80 -18.78 -0.15 -9.20
C GLY A 80 -19.75 -1.00 -8.38
N THR A 81 -19.75 -2.30 -8.52
CA THR A 81 -20.64 -3.23 -7.79
C THR A 81 -19.83 -4.37 -7.15
N PRO A 82 -20.17 -4.78 -5.95
CA PRO A 82 -21.16 -4.21 -5.01
C PRO A 82 -20.67 -2.93 -4.30
N TYR A 83 -19.41 -2.50 -4.53
CA TYR A 83 -18.78 -1.39 -3.85
C TYR A 83 -18.70 -0.16 -4.77
N PRO A 84 -19.44 0.93 -4.49
CA PRO A 84 -19.59 2.06 -5.43
C PRO A 84 -18.38 3.00 -5.49
N LYS A 85 -17.39 2.86 -4.59
CA LYS A 85 -16.18 3.69 -4.61
C LYS A 85 -15.37 3.45 -5.89
N CYS A 86 -14.97 4.52 -6.58
CA CYS A 86 -14.15 4.46 -7.81
C CYS A 86 -12.70 4.92 -7.60
N TYR A 87 -12.29 5.14 -6.35
CA TYR A 87 -10.95 5.61 -6.00
C TYR A 87 -10.29 4.72 -4.96
N ALA A 88 -8.97 4.79 -4.89
CA ALA A 88 -8.15 4.15 -3.88
C ALA A 88 -7.39 5.21 -3.06
N GLU A 89 -7.18 4.94 -1.78
CA GLU A 89 -6.28 5.69 -0.92
C GLU A 89 -5.31 4.73 -0.25
N LYS A 90 -4.01 4.99 -0.44
CA LYS A 90 -2.94 4.16 0.11
C LYS A 90 -1.93 5.03 0.82
N ILE A 91 -1.45 4.58 1.96
CA ILE A 91 -0.30 5.19 2.63
C ILE A 91 0.90 4.32 2.33
N MET A 92 1.94 4.93 1.78
CA MET A 92 3.15 4.24 1.37
C MET A 92 4.34 4.64 2.25
N HIS A 93 5.20 3.68 2.55
CA HIS A 93 6.48 3.90 3.20
C HIS A 93 7.58 3.44 2.26
N VAL A 94 8.29 4.41 1.71
CA VAL A 94 9.51 4.21 0.92
C VAL A 94 10.70 4.47 1.83
N ARG A 95 11.63 3.54 1.91
CA ARG A 95 12.84 3.68 2.73
C ARG A 95 13.89 4.48 1.99
N GLU A 96 14.86 5.01 2.72
CA GLU A 96 16.03 5.64 2.12
C GLU A 96 16.72 4.69 1.13
N GLY A 97 17.00 5.18 -0.07
CA GLY A 97 17.59 4.41 -1.16
C GLY A 97 16.70 3.32 -1.78
N GLN A 98 15.46 3.18 -1.32
CA GLN A 98 14.53 2.20 -1.88
C GLN A 98 13.86 2.74 -3.14
N VAL A 99 13.82 1.94 -4.19
CA VAL A 99 13.26 2.33 -5.50
C VAL A 99 11.97 1.56 -5.77
N THR A 100 10.94 2.28 -6.20
CA THR A 100 9.79 1.71 -6.89
C THR A 100 10.10 1.72 -8.38
N PRO A 101 10.06 0.56 -9.08
CA PRO A 101 10.39 0.50 -10.49
C PRO A 101 9.51 1.40 -11.35
N MET A 102 10.08 1.88 -12.45
CA MET A 102 9.33 2.60 -13.47
C MET A 102 8.16 1.73 -13.96
N HIS A 103 6.98 2.30 -14.00
CA HIS A 103 5.76 1.66 -14.45
C HIS A 103 4.77 2.69 -14.94
N PHE A 104 3.74 2.28 -15.65
CA PHE A 104 2.67 3.15 -16.10
C PHE A 104 1.29 2.52 -15.85
N HIS A 105 0.28 3.36 -15.95
CA HIS A 105 -1.11 2.94 -15.77
C HIS A 105 -1.97 3.36 -16.96
N TRP A 106 -2.65 2.45 -17.60
CA TRP A 106 -3.50 2.71 -18.76
C TRP A 106 -4.74 3.57 -18.48
N ARG A 107 -5.32 3.44 -17.29
CA ARG A 107 -6.64 4.03 -16.97
C ARG A 107 -6.71 4.63 -15.59
N LYS A 108 -5.59 4.95 -14.99
CA LYS A 108 -5.53 5.39 -13.62
C LYS A 108 -4.78 6.73 -13.55
N GLN A 109 -5.39 7.69 -12.88
CA GLN A 109 -4.70 8.90 -12.42
C GLN A 109 -4.23 8.69 -10.99
N GLU A 110 -3.06 9.21 -10.66
CA GLU A 110 -2.50 9.14 -9.32
C GLU A 110 -2.03 10.52 -8.87
N ASP A 111 -2.38 10.85 -7.62
CA ASP A 111 -1.80 11.95 -6.89
C ASP A 111 -0.82 11.39 -5.86
N ILE A 112 0.43 11.81 -5.92
CA ILE A 112 1.47 11.42 -4.97
C ILE A 112 1.73 12.58 -4.04
N ILE A 113 1.39 12.40 -2.76
CA ILE A 113 1.53 13.40 -1.72
C ILE A 113 2.64 12.98 -0.75
N ASN A 114 3.77 13.69 -0.75
CA ASN A 114 4.81 13.46 0.27
C ASN A 114 4.33 14.03 1.61
N ARG A 115 4.03 13.13 2.56
CA ARG A 115 3.53 13.47 3.90
C ARG A 115 4.65 13.75 4.91
N GLY A 116 5.90 13.48 4.55
CA GLY A 116 7.07 13.73 5.40
C GLY A 116 8.01 12.54 5.52
N GLY A 117 9.02 12.69 6.36
CA GLY A 117 10.04 11.68 6.63
C GLY A 117 11.29 11.82 5.78
N GLY A 118 11.28 12.60 4.72
CA GLY A 118 12.40 12.83 3.83
C GLY A 118 11.97 13.35 2.47
N ASN A 119 12.91 13.45 1.56
CA ASN A 119 12.67 13.83 0.17
C ASN A 119 12.26 12.62 -0.65
N LEU A 120 11.18 12.76 -1.41
CA LEU A 120 10.76 11.78 -2.40
C LEU A 120 11.18 12.29 -3.79
N ILE A 121 11.96 11.50 -4.50
CA ILE A 121 12.33 11.77 -5.89
C ILE A 121 11.36 10.97 -6.77
N VAL A 122 10.71 11.66 -7.71
CA VAL A 122 9.81 11.04 -8.69
C VAL A 122 10.31 11.38 -10.08
N GLU A 123 10.63 10.36 -10.85
CA GLU A 123 10.98 10.49 -12.26
C GLU A 123 9.72 10.28 -13.11
N LEU A 124 9.43 11.24 -13.98
CA LEU A 124 8.25 11.23 -14.83
C LEU A 124 8.66 11.28 -16.30
N TRP A 125 7.94 10.53 -17.10
CA TRP A 125 8.10 10.51 -18.55
C TRP A 125 6.73 10.74 -19.19
N ASN A 126 6.70 11.53 -20.25
CA ASN A 126 5.49 11.66 -21.05
C ASN A 126 5.29 10.39 -21.87
N SER A 127 4.04 9.95 -21.97
CA SER A 127 3.72 8.93 -22.96
C SER A 127 3.86 9.52 -24.39
N ASP A 128 4.30 8.71 -25.31
CA ASP A 128 4.27 9.08 -26.72
C ASP A 128 2.84 8.91 -27.33
N ALA A 129 2.69 9.33 -28.59
CA ALA A 129 1.41 9.22 -29.30
C ALA A 129 0.94 7.77 -29.52
N PHE A 130 1.80 6.80 -29.31
CA PHE A 130 1.54 5.37 -29.49
C PHE A 130 1.45 4.60 -28.16
N GLU A 131 1.54 5.32 -27.01
CA GLU A 131 1.49 4.74 -25.66
C GLU A 131 2.53 3.61 -25.42
N GLN A 132 3.74 3.76 -26.01
CA GLN A 132 4.84 2.82 -25.87
C GLN A 132 5.83 3.25 -24.77
#